data_afa46e811c534fc62d90596030fbdfb1
#
_entry.id   afa46e811c534fc62d90596030fbdfb1
#
_cell.length_a   1.000
_cell.length_b   1.000
_cell.length_c   1.000
_cell.angle_alpha   90.00
_cell.angle_beta   90.00
_cell.angle_gamma   90.00
#
_symmetry.space_group_name_H-M   'P 1'
#
loop_
_entity.id
_entity.type
_entity.pdbx_description
1 polymer ?
#
loop_
_entity_poly.entity_id
_entity_poly.type
_entity_poly.pdbx_seq_one_letter_code
_entity_poly.pdbx_strand_id
1 'polypeptide(L)'
;MNKYIGKRFLQLIPVLLGITFLSFAMMRAAGSDAIIELYGDKGAVAQEIIDAKRAELGLDQPFLTQYGAWLRGLLTGNMGVSYVSGKEVFGTFVSKLPATLLLTALSIGATVIISIPLGIWAAVRHDRFTDYFLRFFSFIGNSLPNFFVALLLMQLFSIKWKLLPVISGGTTLQSAILPTLTLA
;
A
#
# COMPACT_ATOMS: atom_id res chain seq x y z
N MET A 1 -0.83 -2.51 -34.88
CA MET A 1 -0.61 -2.71 -33.44
C MET A 1 0.13 -1.54 -32.79
N ASN A 2 1.24 -1.06 -33.31
CA ASN A 2 2.03 0.02 -32.69
C ASN A 2 1.29 1.34 -32.47
N LYS A 3 0.42 1.77 -33.40
CA LYS A 3 -0.40 2.99 -33.24
C LYS A 3 -1.42 2.87 -32.10
N TYR A 4 -1.99 1.69 -31.87
CA TYR A 4 -2.91 1.44 -30.77
C TYR A 4 -2.19 1.50 -29.40
N ILE A 5 -1.04 0.85 -29.30
CA ILE A 5 -0.21 0.86 -28.10
C ILE A 5 0.23 2.29 -27.77
N GLY A 6 0.74 3.04 -28.77
CA GLY A 6 1.13 4.44 -28.59
C GLY A 6 -0.02 5.34 -28.12
N LYS A 7 -1.23 5.15 -28.68
CA LYS A 7 -2.43 5.89 -28.23
C LYS A 7 -2.78 5.57 -26.77
N ARG A 8 -2.66 4.33 -26.35
CA ARG A 8 -2.90 3.90 -24.95
C ARG A 8 -1.88 4.53 -24.00
N PHE A 9 -0.60 4.54 -24.36
CA PHE A 9 0.42 5.22 -23.54
C PHE A 9 0.18 6.73 -23.43
N LEU A 10 -0.20 7.39 -24.53
CA LEU A 10 -0.57 8.82 -24.50
C LEU A 10 -1.79 9.09 -23.59
N GLN A 11 -2.75 8.18 -23.55
CA GLN A 11 -3.92 8.30 -22.66
C GLN A 11 -3.57 8.11 -21.17
N LEU A 12 -2.46 7.43 -20.83
CA LEU A 12 -1.99 7.31 -19.45
C LEU A 12 -1.48 8.64 -18.89
N ILE A 13 -0.90 9.50 -19.73
CA ILE A 13 -0.32 10.77 -19.28
C ILE A 13 -1.36 11.65 -18.55
N PRO A 14 -2.52 12.01 -19.16
CA PRO A 14 -3.50 12.83 -18.46
C PRO A 14 -4.09 12.12 -17.23
N VAL A 15 -4.22 10.79 -17.26
CA VAL A 15 -4.69 10.02 -16.10
C VAL A 15 -3.67 10.09 -14.95
N LEU A 16 -2.39 9.89 -15.23
CA LEU A 16 -1.34 10.00 -14.22
C LEU A 16 -1.23 11.43 -13.68
N LEU A 17 -1.32 12.45 -14.53
CA LEU A 17 -1.36 13.83 -14.08
C LEU A 17 -2.57 14.13 -13.20
N GLY A 18 -3.74 13.62 -13.55
CA GLY A 18 -4.96 13.75 -12.74
C GLY A 18 -4.82 13.07 -11.37
N ILE A 19 -4.31 11.84 -11.35
CA ILE A 19 -4.08 11.09 -10.09
C ILE A 19 -3.05 11.79 -9.22
N THR A 20 -1.91 12.20 -9.77
CA THR A 20 -0.86 12.90 -9.00
C THR A 20 -1.34 14.25 -8.49
N PHE A 21 -2.12 15.00 -9.29
CA PHE A 21 -2.71 16.26 -8.86
C PHE A 21 -3.70 16.07 -7.71
N LEU A 22 -4.63 15.11 -7.84
CA LEU A 22 -5.59 14.81 -6.78
C LEU A 22 -4.91 14.30 -5.51
N SER A 23 -3.93 13.41 -5.64
CA SER A 23 -3.16 12.91 -4.50
C SER A 23 -2.42 14.04 -3.78
N PHE A 24 -1.79 14.95 -4.55
CA PHE A 24 -1.13 16.13 -3.98
C PHE A 24 -2.14 17.07 -3.30
N ALA A 25 -3.29 17.33 -3.93
CA ALA A 25 -4.34 18.17 -3.37
C ALA A 25 -4.90 17.59 -2.06
N MET A 26 -5.17 16.27 -2.02
CA MET A 26 -5.64 15.58 -0.81
C MET A 26 -4.58 15.61 0.31
N MET A 27 -3.32 15.34 -0.03
CA MET A 27 -2.22 15.42 0.91
C MET A 27 -2.09 16.84 1.49
N ARG A 28 -2.23 17.85 0.65
CA ARG A 28 -2.15 19.25 1.05
C ARG A 28 -3.35 19.68 1.92
N ALA A 29 -4.54 19.21 1.58
CA ALA A 29 -5.75 19.47 2.37
C ALA A 29 -5.72 18.79 3.74
N ALA A 30 -5.15 17.58 3.83
CA ALA A 30 -5.01 16.84 5.08
C ALA A 30 -3.80 17.30 5.93
N GLY A 31 -2.74 17.81 5.29
CA GLY A 31 -1.40 17.99 5.87
C GLY A 31 -1.01 19.44 6.17
N SER A 32 -1.94 20.39 6.13
CA SER A 32 -1.62 21.79 6.51
C SER A 32 -1.07 21.90 7.93
N ASP A 33 -1.34 20.92 8.78
CA ASP A 33 -0.97 20.92 10.21
C ASP A 33 0.16 19.94 10.56
N ALA A 34 0.74 19.22 9.60
CA ALA A 34 1.82 18.25 9.88
C ALA A 34 3.03 18.91 10.60
N ILE A 35 3.32 20.17 10.32
CA ILE A 35 4.36 20.93 11.01
C ILE A 35 3.89 21.32 12.40
N ILE A 36 2.63 21.71 12.56
CA ILE A 36 2.02 22.03 13.86
C ILE A 36 1.97 20.77 14.72
N GLU A 37 1.58 19.63 14.14
CA GLU A 37 1.53 18.35 14.83
C GLU A 37 2.93 17.88 15.28
N LEU A 38 3.95 18.13 14.46
CA LEU A 38 5.33 17.75 14.77
C LEU A 38 6.00 18.66 15.80
N TYR A 39 5.69 19.95 15.77
CA TYR A 39 6.36 20.97 16.58
C TYR A 39 5.44 21.61 17.62
N GLY A 40 4.10 21.58 17.41
CA GLY A 40 3.12 22.21 18.29
C GLY A 40 2.94 21.51 19.64
N ASP A 41 3.16 20.20 19.69
CA ASP A 41 3.02 19.37 20.90
C ASP A 41 4.23 19.50 21.87
N LYS A 42 5.30 20.18 21.44
CA LYS A 42 6.52 20.41 22.25
C LYS A 42 6.50 21.70 23.06
N GLY A 43 5.32 22.27 23.32
CA GLY A 43 5.13 23.47 24.13
C GLY A 43 5.83 24.70 23.54
N ALA A 44 5.09 25.78 23.34
CA ALA A 44 5.59 27.14 23.00
C ALA A 44 6.76 27.20 22.02
N VAL A 45 6.70 26.40 20.93
CA VAL A 45 7.57 26.64 19.77
C VAL A 45 7.07 27.96 19.17
N ALA A 46 7.91 28.98 19.18
CA ALA A 46 7.53 30.28 18.68
C ALA A 46 6.96 30.15 17.28
N GLN A 47 5.85 30.80 16.96
CA GLN A 47 5.22 30.84 15.64
C GLN A 47 6.25 31.12 14.53
N GLU A 48 7.27 31.90 14.88
CA GLU A 48 8.42 32.22 14.02
C GLU A 48 9.18 30.99 13.53
N ILE A 49 9.35 29.94 14.35
CA ILE A 49 10.03 28.69 13.95
C ILE A 49 9.12 27.87 12.99
N ILE A 50 7.81 27.87 13.24
CA ILE A 50 6.83 27.22 12.38
C ILE A 50 6.82 27.89 11.00
N ASP A 51 6.80 29.23 10.98
CA ASP A 51 6.76 30.01 9.75
C ASP A 51 8.08 29.91 8.97
N ALA A 52 9.22 29.93 9.67
CA ALA A 52 10.52 29.67 9.06
C ALA A 52 10.59 28.28 8.44
N LYS A 53 10.05 27.25 9.11
CA LYS A 53 10.03 25.88 8.57
C LYS A 53 9.08 25.72 7.38
N ARG A 54 7.95 26.42 7.39
CA ARG A 54 7.04 26.48 6.24
C ARG A 54 7.71 27.12 5.03
N ALA A 55 8.43 28.22 5.22
CA ALA A 55 9.17 28.87 4.15
C ALA A 55 10.31 27.99 3.62
N GLU A 56 11.08 27.35 4.50
CA GLU A 56 12.15 26.40 4.11
C GLU A 56 11.62 25.26 3.25
N LEU A 57 10.44 24.75 3.56
CA LEU A 57 9.79 23.65 2.83
C LEU A 57 8.96 24.14 1.63
N GLY A 58 8.92 25.45 1.37
CA GLY A 58 8.14 26.05 0.27
C GLY A 58 6.63 25.88 0.42
N LEU A 59 6.14 25.71 1.66
CA LEU A 59 4.72 25.49 1.94
C LEU A 59 3.91 26.80 1.93
N ASP A 60 4.57 27.92 1.87
CA ASP A 60 4.05 29.29 1.69
C ASP A 60 3.78 29.66 0.23
N GLN A 61 4.34 28.87 -0.71
CA GLN A 61 4.22 29.11 -2.15
C GLN A 61 2.79 28.82 -2.66
N PRO A 62 2.37 29.39 -3.80
CA PRO A 62 1.11 29.03 -4.44
C PRO A 62 1.01 27.53 -4.72
N PHE A 63 -0.20 26.97 -4.60
CA PHE A 63 -0.46 25.53 -4.74
C PHE A 63 0.14 24.92 -6.03
N LEU A 64 -0.02 25.57 -7.17
CA LEU A 64 0.51 25.07 -8.44
C LEU A 64 2.04 25.04 -8.48
N THR A 65 2.70 26.02 -7.84
CA THR A 65 4.15 26.04 -7.72
C THR A 65 4.66 24.87 -6.89
N GLN A 66 3.99 24.61 -5.76
CA GLN A 66 4.31 23.45 -4.91
C GLN A 66 4.07 22.13 -5.65
N TYR A 67 2.95 22.00 -6.37
CA TYR A 67 2.67 20.82 -7.17
C TYR A 67 3.74 20.59 -8.25
N GLY A 68 4.12 21.65 -8.96
CA GLY A 68 5.18 21.58 -9.97
C GLY A 68 6.54 21.17 -9.41
N ALA A 69 6.94 21.72 -8.28
CA ALA A 69 8.16 21.35 -7.58
C ALA A 69 8.13 19.91 -7.10
N TRP A 70 7.03 19.47 -6.51
CA TRP A 70 6.82 18.09 -6.06
C TRP A 70 6.84 17.09 -7.24
N LEU A 71 6.13 17.41 -8.33
CA LEU A 71 6.10 16.56 -9.52
C LEU A 71 7.49 16.44 -10.16
N ARG A 72 8.24 17.53 -10.21
CA ARG A 72 9.63 17.52 -10.67
C ARG A 72 10.50 16.65 -9.77
N GLY A 73 10.36 16.77 -8.46
CA GLY A 73 11.05 15.90 -7.49
C GLY A 73 10.74 14.42 -7.73
N LEU A 74 9.46 14.08 -7.90
CA LEU A 74 9.02 12.71 -8.20
C LEU A 74 9.70 12.16 -9.47
N LEU A 75 9.75 12.95 -10.54
CA LEU A 75 10.36 12.55 -11.83
C LEU A 75 11.88 12.43 -11.77
N THR A 76 12.55 13.16 -10.88
CA THR A 76 14.01 13.12 -10.68
C THR A 76 14.45 12.15 -9.59
N GLY A 77 13.51 11.43 -8.94
CA GLY A 77 13.80 10.52 -7.83
C GLY A 77 14.02 11.21 -6.48
N ASN A 78 13.86 12.53 -6.42
CA ASN A 78 13.90 13.28 -5.16
C ASN A 78 12.48 13.43 -4.61
N MET A 79 12.05 12.47 -3.79
CA MET A 79 10.73 12.48 -3.14
C MET A 79 10.73 13.27 -1.81
N GLY A 80 11.83 13.96 -1.50
CA GLY A 80 11.98 14.70 -0.25
C GLY A 80 12.21 13.83 0.97
N VAL A 81 11.99 14.43 2.14
CA VAL A 81 12.22 13.83 3.45
C VAL A 81 10.88 13.73 4.19
N SER A 82 10.65 12.63 4.87
CA SER A 82 9.46 12.43 5.70
C SER A 82 9.49 13.39 6.89
N TYR A 83 8.48 14.21 7.06
CA TYR A 83 8.37 15.14 8.19
C TYR A 83 8.27 14.42 9.53
N VAL A 84 7.71 13.20 9.55
CA VAL A 84 7.53 12.42 10.78
C VAL A 84 8.81 11.69 11.20
N SER A 85 9.49 11.04 10.24
CA SER A 85 10.65 10.18 10.57
C SER A 85 12.01 10.80 10.27
N GLY A 86 12.06 11.94 9.57
CA GLY A 86 13.31 12.56 9.11
C GLY A 86 14.07 11.75 8.05
N LYS A 87 13.50 10.64 7.55
CA LYS A 87 14.16 9.76 6.58
C LYS A 87 13.81 10.15 5.15
N GLU A 88 14.76 9.91 4.26
CA GLU A 88 14.54 10.05 2.82
C GLU A 88 13.41 9.13 2.34
N VAL A 89 12.43 9.71 1.63
CA VAL A 89 11.21 8.98 1.20
C VAL A 89 11.56 7.97 0.12
N PHE A 90 12.37 8.34 -0.89
CA PHE A 90 12.74 7.44 -1.99
C PHE A 90 13.51 6.22 -1.50
N GLY A 91 14.52 6.42 -0.65
CA GLY A 91 15.28 5.32 -0.06
C GLY A 91 14.40 4.39 0.78
N THR A 92 13.49 4.96 1.58
CA THR A 92 12.53 4.19 2.36
C THR A 92 11.58 3.39 1.45
N PHE A 93 11.06 4.00 0.38
CA PHE A 93 10.21 3.33 -0.59
C PHE A 93 10.91 2.15 -1.26
N VAL A 94 12.11 2.37 -1.81
CA VAL A 94 12.90 1.32 -2.47
C VAL A 94 13.23 0.18 -1.51
N SER A 95 13.54 0.47 -0.25
CA SER A 95 13.84 -0.56 0.76
C SER A 95 12.65 -1.48 1.07
N LYS A 96 11.40 -1.01 0.84
CA LYS A 96 10.18 -1.79 1.08
C LYS A 96 9.70 -2.56 -0.17
N LEU A 97 10.14 -2.17 -1.35
CA LEU A 97 9.73 -2.82 -2.60
C LEU A 97 9.99 -4.33 -2.63
N PRO A 98 11.16 -4.87 -2.23
CA PRO A 98 11.42 -6.31 -2.29
C PRO A 98 10.41 -7.12 -1.49
N ALA A 99 10.06 -6.67 -0.28
CA ALA A 99 9.06 -7.35 0.55
C ALA A 99 7.67 -7.31 -0.08
N THR A 100 7.27 -6.17 -0.64
CA THR A 100 5.98 -6.01 -1.32
C THR A 100 5.89 -6.89 -2.56
N LEU A 101 6.94 -6.91 -3.40
CA LEU A 101 6.99 -7.74 -4.60
C LEU A 101 6.97 -9.24 -4.26
N LEU A 102 7.70 -9.65 -3.23
CA LEU A 102 7.69 -11.03 -2.76
C LEU A 102 6.29 -11.44 -2.30
N LEU A 103 5.65 -10.65 -1.45
CA LEU A 103 4.29 -10.93 -0.98
C LEU A 103 3.28 -10.98 -2.12
N THR A 104 3.36 -10.03 -3.05
CA THR A 104 2.48 -9.99 -4.23
C THR A 104 2.65 -11.25 -5.09
N ALA A 105 3.89 -11.64 -5.40
CA ALA A 105 4.18 -12.83 -6.19
C ALA A 105 3.69 -14.11 -5.51
N LEU A 106 3.95 -14.25 -4.20
CA LEU A 106 3.51 -15.40 -3.42
C LEU A 106 1.97 -15.47 -3.32
N SER A 107 1.30 -14.33 -3.08
CA SER A 107 -0.17 -14.28 -2.98
C SER A 107 -0.85 -14.59 -4.31
N ILE A 108 -0.38 -14.03 -5.42
CA ILE A 108 -0.89 -14.36 -6.76
C ILE A 108 -0.65 -15.85 -7.05
N GLY A 109 0.55 -16.37 -6.78
CA GLY A 109 0.87 -17.77 -6.98
C GLY A 109 -0.04 -18.69 -6.16
N ALA A 110 -0.23 -18.40 -4.86
CA ALA A 110 -1.11 -19.16 -3.98
C ALA A 110 -2.57 -19.10 -4.46
N THR A 111 -3.05 -17.91 -4.82
CA THR A 111 -4.41 -17.74 -5.37
C THR A 111 -4.62 -18.63 -6.60
N VAL A 112 -3.71 -18.57 -7.56
CA VAL A 112 -3.81 -19.36 -8.80
C VAL A 112 -3.77 -20.87 -8.52
N ILE A 113 -2.83 -21.30 -7.68
CA ILE A 113 -2.64 -22.72 -7.34
C ILE A 113 -3.84 -23.29 -6.58
N ILE A 114 -4.49 -22.48 -5.73
CA ILE A 114 -5.63 -22.92 -4.93
C ILE A 114 -6.95 -22.75 -5.70
N SER A 115 -7.19 -21.56 -6.27
CA SER A 115 -8.51 -21.24 -6.84
C SER A 115 -8.80 -21.99 -8.15
N ILE A 116 -7.80 -22.22 -9.01
CA ILE A 116 -8.03 -22.92 -10.28
C ILE A 116 -8.46 -24.38 -10.05
N PRO A 117 -7.76 -25.21 -9.26
CA PRO A 117 -8.20 -26.58 -9.02
C PRO A 117 -9.55 -26.66 -8.30
N LEU A 118 -9.78 -25.79 -7.31
CA LEU A 118 -11.05 -25.77 -6.60
C LEU A 118 -12.21 -25.31 -7.49
N GLY A 119 -11.97 -24.31 -8.36
CA GLY A 119 -12.96 -23.84 -9.32
C GLY A 119 -13.31 -24.92 -10.37
N ILE A 120 -12.32 -25.62 -10.90
CA ILE A 120 -12.54 -26.77 -11.82
C ILE A 120 -13.33 -27.87 -11.10
N TRP A 121 -12.97 -28.19 -9.86
CA TRP A 121 -13.64 -29.22 -9.08
C TRP A 121 -15.12 -28.87 -8.81
N ALA A 122 -15.39 -27.60 -8.45
CA ALA A 122 -16.75 -27.09 -8.30
C ALA A 122 -17.54 -27.19 -9.62
N ALA A 123 -16.94 -26.80 -10.74
CA ALA A 123 -17.59 -26.83 -12.06
C ALA A 123 -17.90 -28.25 -12.54
N VAL A 124 -16.97 -29.20 -12.37
CA VAL A 124 -17.19 -30.61 -12.72
C VAL A 124 -18.28 -31.26 -11.83
N ARG A 125 -18.40 -30.82 -10.60
CA ARG A 125 -19.39 -31.32 -9.65
C ARG A 125 -20.54 -30.33 -9.38
N HIS A 126 -20.91 -29.60 -10.42
CA HIS A 126 -22.02 -28.64 -10.37
C HIS A 126 -23.29 -29.23 -9.74
N ASP A 127 -23.94 -28.44 -8.90
CA ASP A 127 -25.16 -28.80 -8.12
C ASP A 127 -24.99 -30.02 -7.19
N ARG A 128 -23.75 -30.42 -6.86
CA ARG A 128 -23.48 -31.44 -5.84
C ARG A 128 -23.04 -30.79 -4.52
N PHE A 129 -23.03 -31.58 -3.46
CA PHE A 129 -22.59 -31.14 -2.11
C PHE A 129 -21.23 -30.42 -2.14
N THR A 130 -20.28 -30.90 -2.96
CA THR A 130 -18.95 -30.27 -3.13
C THR A 130 -19.05 -28.85 -3.67
N ASP A 131 -19.92 -28.61 -4.65
CA ASP A 131 -20.12 -27.28 -5.23
C ASP A 131 -20.73 -26.32 -4.19
N TYR A 132 -21.79 -26.75 -3.50
CA TYR A 132 -22.38 -25.94 -2.44
C TYR A 132 -21.41 -25.65 -1.29
N PHE A 133 -20.61 -26.64 -0.91
CA PHE A 133 -19.58 -26.48 0.13
C PHE A 133 -18.52 -25.45 -0.26
N LEU A 134 -17.96 -25.53 -1.48
CA LEU A 134 -16.96 -24.59 -1.97
C LEU A 134 -17.53 -23.19 -2.12
N ARG A 135 -18.75 -23.05 -2.63
CA ARG A 135 -19.44 -21.74 -2.71
C ARG A 135 -19.67 -21.13 -1.33
N PHE A 136 -20.11 -21.93 -0.36
CA PHE A 136 -20.32 -21.48 1.01
C PHE A 136 -19.02 -20.95 1.65
N PHE A 137 -17.92 -21.69 1.53
CA PHE A 137 -16.63 -21.26 2.06
C PHE A 137 -16.07 -20.03 1.32
N SER A 138 -16.22 -19.96 0.00
CA SER A 138 -15.85 -18.78 -0.78
C SER A 138 -16.65 -17.54 -0.35
N PHE A 139 -17.94 -17.71 -0.09
CA PHE A 139 -18.80 -16.62 0.40
C PHE A 139 -18.36 -16.13 1.78
N ILE A 140 -18.09 -17.05 2.71
CA ILE A 140 -17.56 -16.70 4.05
C ILE A 140 -16.22 -15.97 3.91
N GLY A 141 -15.28 -16.50 3.12
CA GLY A 141 -13.98 -15.89 2.92
C GLY A 141 -14.07 -14.45 2.37
N ASN A 142 -14.93 -14.23 1.38
CA ASN A 142 -15.19 -12.89 0.83
C ASN A 142 -15.93 -11.93 1.78
N SER A 143 -16.67 -12.47 2.75
CA SER A 143 -17.43 -11.66 3.71
C SER A 143 -16.60 -11.22 4.90
N LEU A 144 -15.49 -11.89 5.18
CA LEU A 144 -14.61 -11.55 6.29
C LEU A 144 -13.58 -10.50 5.86
N PRO A 145 -13.37 -9.43 6.65
CA PRO A 145 -12.28 -8.50 6.40
C PRO A 145 -10.91 -9.20 6.49
N ASN A 146 -10.01 -8.92 5.55
CA ASN A 146 -8.69 -9.56 5.51
C ASN A 146 -7.89 -9.40 6.81
N PHE A 147 -7.98 -8.24 7.48
CA PHE A 147 -7.32 -8.04 8.76
C PHE A 147 -7.82 -8.99 9.85
N PHE A 148 -9.13 -9.31 9.85
CA PHE A 148 -9.71 -10.24 10.81
C PHE A 148 -9.21 -11.66 10.58
N VAL A 149 -9.17 -12.10 9.32
CA VAL A 149 -8.57 -13.39 8.94
C VAL A 149 -7.10 -13.45 9.36
N ALA A 150 -6.34 -12.36 9.11
CA ALA A 150 -4.94 -12.26 9.54
C ALA A 150 -4.79 -12.45 11.05
N LEU A 151 -5.63 -11.79 11.86
CA LEU A 151 -5.60 -11.90 13.31
C LEU A 151 -5.93 -13.33 13.78
N LEU A 152 -6.93 -13.98 13.19
CA LEU A 152 -7.27 -15.37 13.50
C LEU A 152 -6.13 -16.33 13.18
N LEU A 153 -5.54 -16.20 11.99
CA LEU A 153 -4.40 -17.02 11.57
C LEU A 153 -3.18 -16.78 12.48
N MET A 154 -2.89 -15.53 12.82
CA MET A 154 -1.81 -15.18 13.74
C MET A 154 -2.06 -15.76 15.15
N GLN A 155 -3.28 -15.64 15.67
CA GLN A 155 -3.66 -16.22 16.97
C GLN A 155 -3.47 -17.73 16.99
N LEU A 156 -3.85 -18.42 15.90
CA LEU A 156 -3.79 -19.87 15.84
C LEU A 156 -2.37 -20.37 15.58
N PHE A 157 -1.72 -19.88 14.52
CA PHE A 157 -0.43 -20.42 14.06
C PHE A 157 0.77 -19.83 14.78
N SER A 158 0.71 -18.55 15.18
CA SER A 158 1.87 -17.90 15.82
C SER A 158 1.80 -17.93 17.33
N ILE A 159 0.65 -17.66 17.94
CA ILE A 159 0.52 -17.55 19.40
C ILE A 159 0.24 -18.90 20.02
N LYS A 160 -0.79 -19.62 19.54
CA LYS A 160 -1.22 -20.89 20.15
C LYS A 160 -0.30 -22.06 19.78
N TRP A 161 -0.01 -22.24 18.50
CA TRP A 161 0.79 -23.36 18.02
C TRP A 161 2.28 -23.03 17.89
N LYS A 162 2.67 -21.76 17.92
CA LYS A 162 4.07 -21.28 17.82
C LYS A 162 4.83 -21.82 16.59
N LEU A 163 4.11 -22.05 15.48
CA LEU A 163 4.67 -22.60 14.25
C LEU A 163 5.27 -21.51 13.35
N LEU A 164 4.73 -20.29 13.41
CA LEU A 164 5.11 -19.18 12.55
C LEU A 164 5.41 -17.93 13.38
N PRO A 165 6.30 -17.05 12.91
CA PRO A 165 6.64 -15.83 13.64
C PRO A 165 5.45 -14.87 13.70
N VAL A 166 5.31 -14.15 14.82
CA VAL A 166 4.28 -13.12 15.02
C VAL A 166 4.59 -11.86 14.19
N ILE A 167 5.87 -11.52 14.04
CA ILE A 167 6.30 -10.31 13.34
C ILE A 167 6.77 -10.69 11.94
N SER A 168 6.05 -10.23 10.94
CA SER A 168 6.37 -10.39 9.52
C SER A 168 7.20 -9.18 9.02
N GLY A 169 8.34 -8.93 9.66
CA GLY A 169 9.20 -7.77 9.33
C GLY A 169 10.31 -8.04 8.30
N GLY A 170 10.39 -9.25 7.75
CA GLY A 170 11.48 -9.66 6.89
C GLY A 170 11.07 -10.19 5.52
N THR A 171 12.06 -10.34 4.65
CA THR A 171 11.94 -10.99 3.32
C THR A 171 12.09 -12.52 3.42
N THR A 172 11.92 -13.11 4.59
CA THR A 172 12.02 -14.56 4.76
C THR A 172 10.70 -15.24 4.38
N LEU A 173 10.77 -16.41 3.76
CA LEU A 173 9.60 -17.19 3.37
C LEU A 173 8.69 -17.49 4.56
N GLN A 174 9.26 -17.80 5.73
CA GLN A 174 8.46 -18.08 6.93
C GLN A 174 7.62 -16.89 7.38
N SER A 175 8.19 -15.67 7.31
CA SER A 175 7.46 -14.44 7.67
C SER A 175 6.40 -14.06 6.63
N ALA A 176 6.51 -14.56 5.41
CA ALA A 176 5.59 -14.28 4.32
C ALA A 176 4.37 -15.22 4.28
N ILE A 177 4.40 -16.39 4.95
CA ILE A 177 3.33 -17.40 4.88
C ILE A 177 1.98 -16.85 5.33
N LEU A 178 1.89 -16.27 6.52
CA LEU A 178 0.62 -15.76 7.06
C LEU A 178 0.05 -14.62 6.22
N PRO A 179 0.84 -13.57 5.86
CA PRO A 179 0.35 -12.53 4.96
C PRO A 179 -0.07 -13.06 3.59
N THR A 180 0.67 -14.03 3.04
CA THR A 180 0.32 -14.67 1.76
C THR A 180 -1.04 -15.37 1.83
N LEU A 181 -1.27 -16.19 2.87
CA LEU A 181 -2.54 -16.89 3.07
C LEU A 181 -3.72 -15.94 3.32
N THR A 182 -3.45 -14.78 3.90
CA THR A 182 -4.48 -13.77 4.15
C THR A 182 -4.89 -13.02 2.88
N LEU A 183 -3.94 -12.86 1.93
CA LEU A 183 -4.14 -12.11 0.70
C LEU A 183 -4.58 -13.02 -0.47
N ALA A 184 -4.40 -14.33 -0.36
CA ALA A 184 -4.76 -15.30 -1.38
C ALA A 184 -6.23 -15.70 -1.29
#